data_7d28916234b90e989753db1edeaf4648
#
_entry.id   7d28916234b90e989753db1edeaf4648
#
_cell.length_a   1.000
_cell.length_b   1.000
_cell.length_c   1.000
_cell.angle_alpha   90.00
_cell.angle_beta   90.00
_cell.angle_gamma   90.00
#
_symmetry.space_group_name_H-M   'P 1'
#
loop_
_entity.id
_entity.type
_entity.pdbx_description
1 polymer ?
#
loop_
_entity_poly.entity_id
_entity_poly.type
_entity_poly.pdbx_seq_one_letter_code
_entity_poly.pdbx_strand_id
1 'polypeptide(L)'
;FDPEAAALFEAVVESAYLVANSDGHFDETERAAFEHVVVTACQGAVVDGQIHALIEDLADLLGEDGVDKRVEMVAKSISRADHQQEVLRVAALLAHVSGGVSDEERELLSKLQRAFGLDESALARALAEAESAVAP
;
A
#
# COMPACT_ATOMS: atom_id res chain seq x y z
N PHE A 1 -3.85 23.42 -0.52
CA PHE A 1 -3.24 22.24 -1.15
C PHE A 1 -1.83 22.00 -0.61
N ASP A 2 -1.57 20.79 -0.15
CA ASP A 2 -0.28 20.39 0.38
C ASP A 2 0.32 19.29 -0.51
N PRO A 3 1.38 19.62 -1.30
CA PRO A 3 1.99 18.63 -2.20
C PRO A 3 2.55 17.40 -1.49
N GLU A 4 3.11 17.55 -0.27
CA GLU A 4 3.63 16.41 0.48
C GLU A 4 2.51 15.49 0.94
N ALA A 5 1.39 16.04 1.38
CA ALA A 5 0.23 15.24 1.78
C ALA A 5 -0.36 14.50 0.59
N ALA A 6 -0.43 15.16 -0.58
CA ALA A 6 -0.92 14.53 -1.80
C ALA A 6 0.00 13.39 -2.24
N ALA A 7 1.31 13.61 -2.21
CA ALA A 7 2.28 12.57 -2.57
C ALA A 7 2.20 11.37 -1.61
N LEU A 8 2.05 11.64 -0.32
CA LEU A 8 1.89 10.59 0.68
C LEU A 8 0.62 9.77 0.42
N PHE A 9 -0.50 10.44 0.17
CA PHE A 9 -1.76 9.77 -0.14
C PHE A 9 -1.61 8.85 -1.36
N GLU A 10 -1.05 9.38 -2.44
CA GLU A 10 -0.86 8.60 -3.67
C GLU A 10 0.04 7.38 -3.44
N ALA A 11 1.12 7.54 -2.69
CA ALA A 11 2.04 6.46 -2.38
C ALA A 11 1.39 5.39 -1.51
N VAL A 12 0.61 5.81 -0.51
CA VAL A 12 -0.14 4.89 0.37
C VAL A 12 -1.13 4.07 -0.46
N VAL A 13 -1.91 4.74 -1.30
CA VAL A 13 -2.94 4.07 -2.10
C VAL A 13 -2.31 3.11 -3.11
N GLU A 14 -1.29 3.55 -3.82
CA GLU A 14 -0.65 2.66 -4.81
C GLU A 14 0.03 1.47 -4.14
N SER A 15 0.74 1.69 -3.04
CA SER A 15 1.41 0.60 -2.32
C SER A 15 0.41 -0.42 -1.81
N ALA A 16 -0.72 0.04 -1.26
CA ALA A 16 -1.79 -0.85 -0.81
C ALA A 16 -2.35 -1.66 -1.98
N TYR A 17 -2.54 -1.03 -3.14
CA TYR A 17 -3.02 -1.72 -4.33
C TYR A 17 -2.03 -2.80 -4.80
N LEU A 18 -0.74 -2.46 -4.83
CA LEU A 18 0.30 -3.41 -5.25
C LEU A 18 0.32 -4.64 -4.34
N VAL A 19 0.18 -4.43 -3.03
CA VAL A 19 0.10 -5.54 -2.07
C VAL A 19 -1.14 -6.38 -2.30
N ALA A 20 -2.29 -5.74 -2.48
CA ALA A 20 -3.56 -6.45 -2.71
C ALA A 20 -3.53 -7.30 -3.98
N ASN A 21 -2.77 -6.88 -4.98
CA ASN A 21 -2.70 -7.56 -6.27
C ASN A 21 -1.42 -8.41 -6.43
N SER A 22 -0.68 -8.63 -5.35
CA SER A 22 0.66 -9.24 -5.42
C SER A 22 0.67 -10.70 -5.89
N ASP A 23 -0.42 -11.43 -5.66
CA ASP A 23 -0.54 -12.82 -6.09
C ASP A 23 -1.15 -12.96 -7.50
N GLY A 24 -1.38 -11.84 -8.18
CA GLY A 24 -1.99 -11.82 -9.51
C GLY A 24 -3.50 -11.82 -9.51
N HIS A 25 -4.13 -11.81 -8.34
CA HIS A 25 -5.58 -11.79 -8.19
C HIS A 25 -6.01 -10.55 -7.40
N PHE A 26 -7.09 -9.95 -7.84
CA PHE A 26 -7.71 -8.83 -7.13
C PHE A 26 -9.21 -9.10 -7.06
N ASP A 27 -9.57 -10.06 -6.21
CA ASP A 27 -10.95 -10.51 -6.06
C ASP A 27 -11.77 -9.55 -5.19
N GLU A 28 -13.04 -9.87 -4.98
CA GLU A 28 -13.94 -9.02 -4.20
C GLU A 28 -13.49 -8.87 -2.75
N THR A 29 -12.92 -9.90 -2.16
CA THR A 29 -12.41 -9.85 -0.78
C THR A 29 -11.25 -8.88 -0.68
N GLU A 30 -10.31 -8.96 -1.62
CA GLU A 30 -9.15 -8.05 -1.66
C GLU A 30 -9.59 -6.63 -1.97
N ARG A 31 -10.55 -6.47 -2.88
CA ARG A 31 -11.10 -5.16 -3.20
C ARG A 31 -11.77 -4.52 -2.00
N ALA A 32 -12.57 -5.28 -1.26
CA ALA A 32 -13.22 -4.78 -0.06
C ALA A 32 -12.20 -4.37 1.01
N ALA A 33 -11.15 -5.18 1.19
CA ALA A 33 -10.06 -4.86 2.11
C ALA A 33 -9.35 -3.57 1.69
N PHE A 34 -9.05 -3.44 0.41
CA PHE A 34 -8.41 -2.26 -0.14
C PHE A 34 -9.26 -1.00 0.10
N GLU A 35 -10.55 -1.07 -0.22
CA GLU A 35 -11.46 0.06 -0.02
C GLU A 35 -11.53 0.45 1.47
N HIS A 36 -11.65 -0.54 2.35
CA HIS A 36 -11.71 -0.30 3.78
C HIS A 36 -10.44 0.38 4.30
N VAL A 37 -9.27 -0.11 3.90
CA VAL A 37 -7.98 0.44 4.34
C VAL A 37 -7.80 1.85 3.81
N VAL A 38 -8.12 2.10 2.54
CA VAL A 38 -7.97 3.43 1.94
C VAL A 38 -8.91 4.43 2.60
N VAL A 39 -10.17 4.08 2.80
CA VAL A 39 -11.14 4.97 3.44
C VAL A 39 -10.71 5.28 4.87
N THR A 40 -10.26 4.27 5.61
CA THR A 40 -9.81 4.45 7.00
C THR A 40 -8.55 5.33 7.05
N ALA A 41 -7.57 5.07 6.19
CA ALA A 41 -6.33 5.85 6.15
C ALA A 41 -6.56 7.30 5.75
N CYS A 42 -7.56 7.55 4.92
CA CYS A 42 -7.89 8.90 4.44
C CYS A 42 -8.97 9.59 5.27
N GLN A 43 -9.44 8.94 6.33
CA GLN A 43 -10.44 9.50 7.27
C GLN A 43 -11.71 9.98 6.56
N GLY A 44 -12.16 9.21 5.56
CA GLY A 44 -13.39 9.54 4.85
C GLY A 44 -13.25 10.61 3.78
N ALA A 45 -12.04 11.07 3.48
CA ALA A 45 -11.81 12.07 2.43
C ALA A 45 -12.04 11.51 1.01
N VAL A 46 -12.12 10.19 0.89
CA VAL A 46 -12.31 9.52 -0.40
C VAL A 46 -13.65 8.78 -0.37
N VAL A 47 -14.46 8.97 -1.41
CA VAL A 47 -15.75 8.32 -1.55
C VAL A 47 -15.69 7.16 -2.56
N ASP A 48 -16.65 6.24 -2.50
CA ASP A 48 -16.66 5.00 -3.30
C ASP A 48 -16.41 5.20 -4.79
N GLY A 49 -17.00 6.23 -5.39
CA GLY A 49 -16.83 6.51 -6.81
C GLY A 49 -15.40 6.89 -7.16
N GLN A 50 -14.73 7.60 -6.27
CA GLN A 50 -13.33 7.97 -6.44
C GLN A 50 -12.41 6.75 -6.31
N ILE A 51 -12.74 5.84 -5.41
CA ILE A 51 -11.97 4.61 -5.24
C ILE A 51 -12.02 3.75 -6.50
N HIS A 52 -13.20 3.63 -7.10
CA HIS A 52 -13.35 2.85 -8.34
C HIS A 52 -12.45 3.40 -9.46
N ALA A 53 -12.47 4.71 -9.65
CA ALA A 53 -11.62 5.36 -10.66
C ALA A 53 -10.13 5.17 -10.34
N LEU A 54 -9.75 5.27 -9.08
CA LEU A 54 -8.37 5.03 -8.63
C LEU A 54 -7.92 3.62 -8.96
N ILE A 55 -8.75 2.62 -8.70
CA ILE A 55 -8.39 1.22 -8.98
C ILE A 55 -8.14 1.03 -10.47
N GLU A 56 -8.98 1.62 -11.32
CA GLU A 56 -8.78 1.52 -12.77
C GLU A 56 -7.46 2.14 -13.20
N ASP A 57 -7.14 3.33 -12.69
CA ASP A 57 -5.89 4.02 -13.01
C ASP A 57 -4.68 3.22 -12.54
N LEU A 58 -4.74 2.68 -11.32
CA LEU A 58 -3.64 1.89 -10.77
C LEU A 58 -3.44 0.58 -11.55
N ALA A 59 -4.53 -0.05 -11.97
CA ALA A 59 -4.45 -1.26 -12.80
C ALA A 59 -3.78 -0.96 -14.14
N ASP A 60 -4.11 0.17 -14.75
CA ASP A 60 -3.49 0.59 -16.02
C ASP A 60 -2.00 0.83 -15.85
N LEU A 61 -1.61 1.55 -14.80
CA LEU A 61 -0.20 1.82 -14.51
C LEU A 61 0.58 0.53 -14.28
N LEU A 62 0.02 -0.39 -13.51
CA LEU A 62 0.66 -1.67 -13.24
C LEU A 62 0.81 -2.48 -14.52
N GLY A 63 -0.21 -2.49 -15.39
CA GLY A 63 -0.16 -3.19 -16.66
C GLY A 63 0.87 -2.63 -17.60
N GLU A 64 1.08 -1.31 -17.60
CA GLU A 64 2.05 -0.65 -18.46
C GLU A 64 3.48 -0.81 -17.97
N ASP A 65 3.71 -0.65 -16.67
CA ASP A 65 5.06 -0.52 -16.10
C ASP A 65 5.58 -1.81 -15.46
N GLY A 66 4.69 -2.65 -14.93
CA GLY A 66 5.08 -3.82 -14.15
C GLY A 66 5.36 -3.45 -12.69
N VAL A 67 5.39 -4.46 -11.83
CA VAL A 67 5.51 -4.29 -10.37
C VAL A 67 6.78 -3.56 -9.98
N ASP A 68 7.93 -4.00 -10.48
CA ASP A 68 9.22 -3.43 -10.04
C ASP A 68 9.33 -1.95 -10.39
N LYS A 69 8.85 -1.56 -11.57
CA LYS A 69 8.85 -0.16 -11.98
C LYS A 69 7.93 0.67 -11.09
N ARG A 70 6.75 0.15 -10.77
CA ARG A 70 5.81 0.88 -9.93
C ARG A 70 6.35 1.05 -8.51
N VAL A 71 6.99 0.02 -7.94
CA VAL A 71 7.65 0.13 -6.64
C VAL A 71 8.72 1.22 -6.66
N GLU A 72 9.54 1.25 -7.72
CA GLU A 72 10.55 2.28 -7.89
C GLU A 72 9.95 3.68 -7.94
N MET A 73 8.86 3.85 -8.68
CA MET A 73 8.19 5.15 -8.82
C MET A 73 7.59 5.61 -7.48
N VAL A 74 6.98 4.72 -6.73
CA VAL A 74 6.48 5.04 -5.38
C VAL A 74 7.65 5.49 -4.50
N ALA A 75 8.75 4.76 -4.51
CA ALA A 75 9.90 5.10 -3.68
C ALA A 75 10.47 6.47 -4.01
N LYS A 76 10.51 6.83 -5.28
CA LYS A 76 11.01 8.14 -5.72
C LYS A 76 10.11 9.30 -5.32
N SER A 77 8.82 9.03 -5.13
CA SER A 77 7.85 10.08 -4.81
C SER A 77 7.88 10.51 -3.35
N ILE A 78 8.49 9.72 -2.47
CA ILE A 78 8.50 9.94 -1.01
C ILE A 78 9.94 9.99 -0.50
N SER A 79 10.37 11.15 0.00
CA SER A 79 11.73 11.33 0.50
C SER A 79 11.85 11.30 2.03
N ARG A 80 10.77 11.57 2.76
CA ARG A 80 10.81 11.60 4.22
C ARG A 80 10.69 10.20 4.80
N ALA A 81 11.56 9.88 5.75
CA ALA A 81 11.59 8.56 6.38
C ALA A 81 10.28 8.23 7.12
N ASP A 82 9.68 9.23 7.80
CA ASP A 82 8.41 9.01 8.51
C ASP A 82 7.27 8.71 7.54
N HIS A 83 7.25 9.35 6.37
CA HIS A 83 6.26 9.05 5.33
C HIS A 83 6.49 7.67 4.71
N GLN A 84 7.73 7.30 4.49
CA GLN A 84 8.08 5.97 3.99
C GLN A 84 7.60 4.87 4.95
N GLN A 85 7.81 5.10 6.26
CA GLN A 85 7.34 4.17 7.28
C GLN A 85 5.81 4.08 7.29
N GLU A 86 5.13 5.21 7.10
CA GLU A 86 3.66 5.22 7.03
C GLU A 86 3.15 4.42 5.83
N VAL A 87 3.80 4.54 4.68
CA VAL A 87 3.45 3.76 3.49
C VAL A 87 3.57 2.26 3.79
N LEU A 88 4.68 1.85 4.40
CA LEU A 88 4.88 0.44 4.80
C LEU A 88 3.81 -0.03 5.77
N ARG A 89 3.48 0.80 6.76
CA ARG A 89 2.50 0.45 7.79
C ARG A 89 1.12 0.17 7.16
N VAL A 90 0.68 1.06 6.27
CA VAL A 90 -0.64 0.90 5.63
C VAL A 90 -0.65 -0.30 4.69
N ALA A 91 0.44 -0.50 3.94
CA ALA A 91 0.55 -1.65 3.05
C ALA A 91 0.54 -2.98 3.84
N ALA A 92 1.24 -3.02 4.98
CA ALA A 92 1.22 -4.18 5.87
C ALA A 92 -0.17 -4.41 6.48
N LEU A 93 -0.87 -3.33 6.82
CA LEU A 93 -2.23 -3.41 7.34
C LEU A 93 -3.16 -4.06 6.32
N LEU A 94 -3.05 -3.65 5.06
CA LEU A 94 -3.85 -4.26 4.00
C LEU A 94 -3.61 -5.76 3.91
N ALA A 95 -2.35 -6.18 3.97
CA ALA A 95 -2.01 -7.59 3.91
C ALA A 95 -2.67 -8.39 5.04
N HIS A 96 -2.69 -7.84 6.24
CA HIS A 96 -3.34 -8.49 7.40
C HIS A 96 -4.86 -8.53 7.25
N VAL A 97 -5.46 -7.43 6.79
CA VAL A 97 -6.93 -7.33 6.67
C VAL A 97 -7.46 -8.29 5.61
N SER A 98 -6.68 -8.57 4.57
CA SER A 98 -7.10 -9.45 3.47
C SER A 98 -6.93 -10.94 3.76
N GLY A 99 -6.65 -11.33 5.01
CA GLY A 99 -6.61 -12.74 5.39
C GLY A 99 -5.26 -13.24 5.86
N GLY A 100 -4.36 -12.34 6.21
CA GLY A 100 -3.01 -12.66 6.66
C GLY A 100 -1.99 -12.40 5.56
N VAL A 101 -0.73 -12.31 5.95
CA VAL A 101 0.34 -11.94 5.04
C VAL A 101 0.84 -13.17 4.29
N SER A 102 0.58 -13.22 2.98
CA SER A 102 1.08 -14.29 2.12
C SER A 102 2.56 -14.08 1.80
N ASP A 103 3.20 -15.10 1.20
CA ASP A 103 4.58 -15.00 0.76
C ASP A 103 4.75 -13.91 -0.30
N GLU A 104 3.80 -13.81 -1.23
CA GLU A 104 3.81 -12.80 -2.29
C GLU A 104 3.68 -11.38 -1.72
N GLU A 105 2.80 -11.22 -0.75
CA GLU A 105 2.62 -9.93 -0.08
C GLU A 105 3.86 -9.54 0.70
N ARG A 106 4.46 -10.49 1.43
CA ARG A 106 5.70 -10.24 2.16
C ARG A 106 6.84 -9.85 1.22
N GLU A 107 6.95 -10.52 0.07
CA GLU A 107 7.96 -10.19 -0.93
C GLU A 107 7.78 -8.77 -1.44
N LEU A 108 6.55 -8.36 -1.71
CA LEU A 108 6.28 -7.00 -2.17
C LEU A 108 6.60 -5.96 -1.08
N LEU A 109 6.23 -6.25 0.17
CA LEU A 109 6.58 -5.36 1.28
C LEU A 109 8.10 -5.23 1.42
N SER A 110 8.84 -6.31 1.21
CA SER A 110 10.31 -6.27 1.23
C SER A 110 10.86 -5.43 0.08
N LYS A 111 10.26 -5.50 -1.10
CA LYS A 111 10.65 -4.66 -2.24
C LYS A 111 10.46 -3.18 -1.93
N LEU A 112 9.32 -2.83 -1.32
CA LEU A 112 9.06 -1.44 -0.92
C LEU A 112 10.08 -0.97 0.12
N GLN A 113 10.34 -1.79 1.14
CA GLN A 113 11.32 -1.47 2.17
C GLN A 113 12.70 -1.19 1.56
N ARG A 114 13.15 -2.05 0.66
CA ARG A 114 14.46 -1.89 0.01
C ARG A 114 14.49 -0.67 -0.91
N ALA A 115 13.42 -0.44 -1.66
CA ALA A 115 13.35 0.70 -2.57
C ALA A 115 13.38 2.03 -1.82
N PHE A 116 12.76 2.09 -0.65
CA PHE A 116 12.84 3.28 0.23
C PHE A 116 14.19 3.44 0.90
N GLY A 117 15.04 2.40 0.87
CA GLY A 117 16.32 2.43 1.58
C GLY A 117 16.19 2.26 3.09
N LEU A 118 15.08 1.70 3.54
CA LEU A 118 14.86 1.42 4.96
C LEU A 118 15.44 0.04 5.32
N ASP A 119 15.78 -0.15 6.59
CA ASP A 119 16.32 -1.43 7.03
C ASP A 119 15.19 -2.44 7.36
N GLU A 120 15.57 -3.68 7.64
CA GLU A 120 14.61 -4.75 7.92
C GLU A 120 13.77 -4.47 9.17
N SER A 121 14.30 -3.70 10.12
CA SER A 121 13.55 -3.37 11.33
C SER A 121 12.36 -2.48 11.03
N ALA A 122 12.42 -1.67 9.98
CA ALA A 122 11.29 -0.84 9.55
C ALA A 122 10.13 -1.72 9.08
N LEU A 123 10.42 -2.76 8.31
CA LEU A 123 9.40 -3.70 7.86
C LEU A 123 8.84 -4.51 9.03
N ALA A 124 9.71 -5.00 9.92
CA ALA A 124 9.27 -5.74 11.10
C ALA A 124 8.34 -4.90 11.96
N ARG A 125 8.64 -3.61 12.13
CA ARG A 125 7.79 -2.69 12.89
C ARG A 125 6.44 -2.50 12.20
N ALA A 126 6.44 -2.31 10.88
CA ALA A 126 5.21 -2.15 10.12
C ALA A 126 4.29 -3.36 10.26
N LEU A 127 4.86 -4.57 10.16
CA LEU A 127 4.11 -5.81 10.30
C LEU A 127 3.55 -5.97 11.72
N ALA A 128 4.35 -5.64 12.74
CA ALA A 128 3.92 -5.72 14.13
C ALA A 128 2.78 -4.73 14.44
N GLU A 129 2.89 -3.50 13.95
CA GLU A 129 1.86 -2.48 14.12
C GLU A 129 0.57 -2.89 13.42
N ALA A 130 0.67 -3.45 12.22
CA ALA A 130 -0.48 -3.94 11.47
C ALA A 130 -1.18 -5.09 12.19
N GLU A 131 -0.41 -6.03 12.71
CA GLU A 131 -0.96 -7.15 13.49
C GLU A 131 -1.69 -6.65 14.71
N SER A 132 -1.11 -5.70 15.43
CA SER A 132 -1.71 -5.09 16.60
C SER A 132 -3.03 -4.38 16.28
N ALA A 133 -3.08 -3.71 15.13
CA ALA A 133 -4.26 -2.95 14.70
C ALA A 133 -5.45 -3.85 14.35
N VAL A 134 -5.21 -5.09 13.88
CA VAL A 134 -6.28 -6.02 13.52
C VAL A 134 -6.58 -7.03 14.62
N ALA A 135 -5.80 -7.07 15.70
CA ALA A 135 -6.02 -7.97 16.81
C ALA A 135 -7.31 -7.59 17.55
N PRO A 136 -8.14 -8.58 17.98
CA PRO A 136 -9.35 -8.29 18.74
C PRO A 136 -9.08 -7.74 20.12
#